data_bab88017048f50d202a53c163cde40a7
#
_entry.id   bab88017048f50d202a53c163cde40a7
#
_cell.length_a   1.000
_cell.length_b   1.000
_cell.length_c   1.000
_cell.angle_alpha   90.00
_cell.angle_beta   90.00
_cell.angle_gamma   90.00
#
_symmetry.space_group_name_H-M   'P 1'
#
loop_
_entity.id
_entity.type
_entity.pdbx_description
1 polymer ?
#
loop_
_entity_poly.entity_id
_entity_poly.type
_entity_poly.pdbx_seq_one_letter_code
_entity_poly.pdbx_strand_id
1 'polypeptide(L)'
;MAKYINYSYEQLNKFCTDAFKKFGFNDEQCKIIVDVLLTSDLYGIESHGMQRLVRYHKGIEKGLIKVGAEPEVVFETPISAVIEGNEGMGQLLGHKAMTMAIEKAKVSGVGIVSVRNSNHYGIAGYYAKMACKEGLIGMSTTNSEAIMVPTFGKKAMLGSNPIAVAMPAEPYDFFFDASTTVVTRGKLEVYNKLQKPLPEGWALDKNGHGTSDAPDVLANIVAKAGGGIMPLGGASEVSGSHKGYGYGM
;
A
#
# COMPACT_ATOMS: atom_id res chain seq x y z
N MET A 1 -1.71 -27.64 -8.68
CA MET A 1 -2.50 -26.53 -8.09
C MET A 1 -1.93 -26.25 -6.71
N ALA A 2 -1.62 -25.00 -6.41
CA ALA A 2 -1.21 -24.63 -5.06
C ALA A 2 -2.37 -24.92 -4.10
N LYS A 3 -2.09 -25.67 -3.04
CA LYS A 3 -3.09 -26.04 -2.03
C LYS A 3 -3.16 -24.92 -1.00
N TYR A 4 -4.30 -24.21 -0.92
CA TYR A 4 -4.54 -23.27 0.16
C TYR A 4 -4.73 -24.04 1.47
N ILE A 5 -4.13 -23.53 2.53
CA ILE A 5 -4.30 -24.00 3.90
C ILE A 5 -4.92 -22.84 4.67
N ASN A 6 -6.06 -23.09 5.31
CA ASN A 6 -6.74 -22.09 6.11
C ASN A 6 -6.24 -22.12 7.55
N TYR A 7 -6.02 -20.94 8.11
CA TYR A 7 -5.68 -20.71 9.52
C TYR A 7 -6.73 -19.78 10.13
N SER A 8 -6.99 -19.89 11.43
CA SER A 8 -7.86 -18.93 12.10
C SER A 8 -7.18 -17.56 12.24
N TYR A 9 -7.99 -16.51 12.36
CA TYR A 9 -7.48 -15.16 12.61
C TYR A 9 -6.57 -15.12 13.84
N GLU A 10 -6.94 -15.80 14.93
CA GLU A 10 -6.20 -15.85 16.18
C GLU A 10 -4.81 -16.49 15.99
N GLN A 11 -4.73 -17.57 15.21
CA GLN A 11 -3.47 -18.21 14.87
C GLN A 11 -2.54 -17.29 14.09
N LEU A 12 -3.07 -16.61 13.07
CA LEU A 12 -2.30 -15.67 12.26
C LEU A 12 -1.90 -14.43 13.05
N ASN A 13 -2.80 -13.90 13.89
CA ASN A 13 -2.52 -12.76 14.76
C ASN A 13 -1.37 -13.08 15.72
N LYS A 14 -1.46 -14.23 16.41
CA LYS A 14 -0.39 -14.68 17.32
C LYS A 14 0.93 -14.85 16.57
N PHE A 15 0.93 -15.51 15.42
CA PHE A 15 2.14 -15.74 14.62
C PHE A 15 2.79 -14.43 14.18
N CYS A 16 2.02 -13.50 13.63
CA CYS A 16 2.52 -12.19 13.19
C CYS A 16 3.05 -11.38 14.37
N THR A 17 2.31 -11.35 15.49
CA THR A 17 2.72 -10.65 16.71
C THR A 17 4.04 -11.19 17.24
N ASP A 18 4.18 -12.51 17.35
CA ASP A 18 5.42 -13.15 17.82
C ASP A 18 6.60 -12.85 16.87
N ALA A 19 6.36 -12.79 15.56
CA ALA A 19 7.36 -12.43 14.57
C ALA A 19 7.82 -10.98 14.71
N PHE A 20 6.89 -10.01 14.79
CA PHE A 20 7.25 -8.60 14.93
C PHE A 20 7.91 -8.28 16.27
N LYS A 21 7.55 -8.98 17.38
CA LYS A 21 8.29 -8.92 18.64
C LYS A 21 9.74 -9.36 18.48
N LYS A 22 9.97 -10.46 17.75
CA LYS A 22 11.34 -10.91 17.43
C LYS A 22 12.11 -9.94 16.54
N PHE A 23 11.43 -9.15 15.72
CA PHE A 23 12.05 -8.07 14.94
C PHE A 23 12.38 -6.84 15.80
N GLY A 24 11.96 -6.80 17.08
CA GLY A 24 12.29 -5.75 18.03
C GLY A 24 11.18 -4.72 18.28
N PHE A 25 9.97 -4.92 17.75
CA PHE A 25 8.81 -4.05 18.05
C PHE A 25 8.18 -4.39 19.40
N ASN A 26 7.68 -3.38 20.12
CA ASN A 26 6.95 -3.56 21.36
C ASN A 26 5.49 -3.99 21.12
N ASP A 27 4.75 -4.29 22.19
CA ASP A 27 3.39 -4.82 22.12
C ASP A 27 2.40 -3.86 21.42
N GLU A 28 2.48 -2.58 21.68
CA GLU A 28 1.61 -1.57 21.06
C GLU A 28 1.90 -1.42 19.57
N GLN A 29 3.18 -1.38 19.22
CA GLN A 29 3.62 -1.34 17.83
C GLN A 29 3.18 -2.60 17.06
N CYS A 30 3.38 -3.78 17.66
CA CYS A 30 2.93 -5.04 17.07
C CYS A 30 1.43 -5.05 16.83
N LYS A 31 0.63 -4.56 17.77
CA LYS A 31 -0.83 -4.47 17.64
C LYS A 31 -1.23 -3.68 16.39
N ILE A 32 -0.66 -2.49 16.18
CA ILE A 32 -0.96 -1.65 15.01
C ILE A 32 -0.50 -2.34 13.73
N ILE A 33 0.73 -2.83 13.67
CA ILE A 33 1.30 -3.43 12.45
C ILE A 33 0.49 -4.65 12.04
N VAL A 34 0.18 -5.54 12.98
CA VAL A 34 -0.54 -6.79 12.72
C VAL A 34 -1.99 -6.52 12.34
N ASP A 35 -2.64 -5.53 12.97
CA ASP A 35 -4.01 -5.15 12.62
C ASP A 35 -4.12 -4.66 11.17
N VAL A 36 -3.19 -3.82 10.71
CA VAL A 36 -3.13 -3.39 9.30
C VAL A 36 -2.94 -4.58 8.36
N LEU A 37 -2.03 -5.50 8.68
CA LEU A 37 -1.75 -6.67 7.84
C LEU A 37 -2.94 -7.62 7.75
N LEU A 38 -3.52 -7.99 8.87
CA LEU A 38 -4.61 -8.96 8.90
C LEU A 38 -5.93 -8.36 8.41
N THR A 39 -6.16 -7.06 8.59
CA THR A 39 -7.27 -6.35 7.96
C THR A 39 -7.19 -6.47 6.44
N SER A 40 -5.98 -6.39 5.87
CA SER A 40 -5.77 -6.60 4.44
C SER A 40 -6.17 -8.01 3.99
N ASP A 41 -5.77 -9.04 4.74
CA ASP A 41 -6.14 -10.43 4.46
C ASP A 41 -7.66 -10.66 4.61
N LEU A 42 -8.29 -10.10 5.64
CA LEU A 42 -9.74 -10.17 5.86
C LEU A 42 -10.55 -9.52 4.71
N TYR A 43 -9.99 -8.51 4.06
CA TYR A 43 -10.59 -7.88 2.88
C TYR A 43 -10.30 -8.65 1.57
N GLY A 44 -9.58 -9.78 1.63
CA GLY A 44 -9.18 -10.55 0.45
C GLY A 44 -8.04 -9.88 -0.35
N ILE A 45 -7.33 -8.92 0.26
CA ILE A 45 -6.22 -8.21 -0.35
C ILE A 45 -4.90 -8.88 0.04
N GLU A 46 -4.74 -10.16 -0.31
CA GLU A 46 -3.56 -11.00 0.01
C GLU A 46 -2.23 -10.31 -0.35
N SER A 47 -2.25 -9.44 -1.37
CA SER A 47 -1.05 -8.72 -1.84
C SER A 47 -0.44 -7.79 -0.80
N HIS A 48 -1.20 -7.38 0.23
CA HIS A 48 -0.78 -6.44 1.29
C HIS A 48 -0.92 -7.03 2.70
N GLY A 49 -1.37 -8.27 2.82
CA GLY A 49 -1.54 -9.00 4.07
C GLY A 49 -0.27 -9.67 4.57
N MET A 50 -0.44 -10.78 5.27
CA MET A 50 0.64 -11.54 5.95
C MET A 50 1.81 -11.91 5.03
N GLN A 51 1.58 -12.08 3.72
CA GLN A 51 2.68 -12.34 2.79
C GLN A 51 3.77 -11.24 2.79
N ARG A 52 3.46 -10.02 3.28
CA ARG A 52 4.41 -8.91 3.39
C ARG A 52 5.42 -9.08 4.54
N LEU A 53 5.17 -9.97 5.47
CA LEU A 53 6.04 -10.20 6.62
C LEU A 53 7.49 -10.48 6.20
N VAL A 54 7.70 -11.31 5.18
CA VAL A 54 9.05 -11.59 4.64
C VAL A 54 9.71 -10.34 4.06
N ARG A 55 8.94 -9.48 3.39
CA ARG A 55 9.46 -8.21 2.85
C ARG A 55 9.90 -7.26 3.95
N TYR A 56 9.09 -7.14 5.00
CA TYR A 56 9.42 -6.29 6.15
C TYR A 56 10.64 -6.81 6.88
N HIS A 57 10.73 -8.12 7.14
CA HIS A 57 11.91 -8.74 7.74
C HIS A 57 13.18 -8.41 6.95
N LYS A 58 13.17 -8.63 5.63
CA LYS A 58 14.31 -8.28 4.76
C LYS A 58 14.62 -6.78 4.75
N GLY A 59 13.61 -5.92 4.88
CA GLY A 59 13.79 -4.47 4.98
C GLY A 59 14.50 -4.07 6.28
N ILE A 60 14.14 -4.71 7.38
CA ILE A 60 14.76 -4.51 8.69
C ILE A 60 16.22 -5.00 8.67
N GLU A 61 16.46 -6.23 8.19
CA GLU A 61 17.82 -6.80 8.09
C GLU A 61 18.77 -5.93 7.25
N LYS A 62 18.25 -5.27 6.22
CA LYS A 62 19.01 -4.36 5.34
C LYS A 62 19.11 -2.93 5.87
N GLY A 63 18.54 -2.62 7.03
CA GLY A 63 18.51 -1.28 7.59
C GLY A 63 17.61 -0.28 6.83
N LEU A 64 16.76 -0.76 5.91
CA LEU A 64 15.79 0.07 5.18
C LEU A 64 14.57 0.45 6.03
N ILE A 65 14.27 -0.38 7.01
CA ILE A 65 13.22 -0.15 8.03
C ILE A 65 13.91 -0.12 9.39
N LYS A 66 13.86 1.02 10.04
CA LYS A 66 14.46 1.24 11.36
C LYS A 66 13.41 0.97 12.43
N VAL A 67 13.60 -0.10 13.22
CA VAL A 67 12.66 -0.53 14.26
C VAL A 67 12.52 0.50 15.38
N GLY A 68 13.59 1.13 15.79
CA GLY A 68 13.61 2.17 16.86
C GLY A 68 13.44 3.59 16.34
N ALA A 69 12.96 3.78 15.10
CA ALA A 69 12.79 5.13 14.55
C ALA A 69 11.73 5.92 15.33
N GLU A 70 12.11 7.10 15.80
CA GLU A 70 11.21 8.06 16.43
C GLU A 70 10.78 9.12 15.39
N PRO A 71 9.48 9.18 15.06
CA PRO A 71 8.98 10.17 14.10
C PRO A 71 8.90 11.56 14.74
N GLU A 72 9.35 12.58 14.00
CA GLU A 72 9.37 13.97 14.43
C GLU A 72 8.34 14.81 13.67
N VAL A 73 7.66 15.71 14.34
CA VAL A 73 6.82 16.74 13.70
C VAL A 73 7.74 17.90 13.33
N VAL A 74 8.06 18.02 12.05
CA VAL A 74 9.00 19.05 11.55
C VAL A 74 8.32 20.33 11.08
N PHE A 75 7.00 20.29 10.92
CA PHE A 75 6.18 21.47 10.63
C PHE A 75 4.76 21.21 11.14
N GLU A 76 4.13 22.23 11.72
CA GLU A 76 2.79 22.13 12.25
C GLU A 76 2.03 23.45 12.16
N THR A 77 0.74 23.34 11.82
CA THR A 77 -0.27 24.41 11.89
C THR A 77 -1.52 23.87 12.60
N PRO A 78 -2.51 24.70 12.90
CA PRO A 78 -3.78 24.21 13.46
C PRO A 78 -4.46 23.11 12.63
N ILE A 79 -4.31 23.13 11.29
CA ILE A 79 -4.98 22.22 10.36
C ILE A 79 -4.05 21.25 9.64
N SER A 80 -2.73 21.39 9.77
CA SER A 80 -1.79 20.55 9.04
C SER A 80 -0.55 20.20 9.83
N ALA A 81 0.17 19.14 9.41
CA ALA A 81 1.49 18.81 9.91
C ALA A 81 2.31 18.06 8.86
N VAL A 82 3.65 18.10 9.03
CA VAL A 82 4.59 17.26 8.31
C VAL A 82 5.38 16.45 9.33
N ILE A 83 5.36 15.13 9.16
CA ILE A 83 6.10 14.18 10.00
C ILE A 83 7.31 13.67 9.22
N GLU A 84 8.50 13.80 9.82
CA GLU A 84 9.70 13.09 9.43
C GLU A 84 9.64 11.67 10.01
N GLY A 85 9.62 10.67 9.16
CA GLY A 85 9.43 9.27 9.55
C GLY A 85 10.72 8.53 9.91
N ASN A 86 11.87 9.12 9.64
CA ASN A 86 13.20 8.57 9.96
C ASN A 86 13.37 7.10 9.50
N GLU A 87 12.78 6.74 8.34
CA GLU A 87 12.79 5.38 7.78
C GLU A 87 12.12 4.31 8.67
N GLY A 88 11.22 4.75 9.56
CA GLY A 88 10.46 3.88 10.45
C GLY A 88 9.45 2.99 9.72
N MET A 89 8.78 2.14 10.50
CA MET A 89 7.75 1.23 10.01
C MET A 89 6.53 1.98 9.52
N GLY A 90 6.17 1.82 8.24
CA GLY A 90 5.15 2.63 7.58
C GLY A 90 3.77 2.54 8.25
N GLN A 91 3.38 1.38 8.79
CA GLN A 91 2.11 1.21 9.48
C GLN A 91 2.01 2.09 10.73
N LEU A 92 3.08 2.20 11.50
CA LEU A 92 3.12 3.05 12.69
C LEU A 92 3.06 4.52 12.32
N LEU A 93 3.80 4.91 11.28
CA LEU A 93 3.82 6.28 10.78
C LEU A 93 2.47 6.70 10.20
N GLY A 94 1.84 5.86 9.40
CA GLY A 94 0.51 6.10 8.84
C GLY A 94 -0.57 6.20 9.92
N HIS A 95 -0.51 5.33 10.93
CA HIS A 95 -1.42 5.37 12.07
C HIS A 95 -1.26 6.68 12.85
N LYS A 96 -0.02 7.08 13.20
CA LYS A 96 0.27 8.35 13.88
C LYS A 96 -0.22 9.55 13.07
N ALA A 97 0.06 9.57 11.76
CA ALA A 97 -0.35 10.67 10.88
C ALA A 97 -1.88 10.81 10.81
N MET A 98 -2.60 9.70 10.65
CA MET A 98 -4.07 9.75 10.59
C MET A 98 -4.67 10.11 11.95
N THR A 99 -4.14 9.61 13.06
CA THR A 99 -4.57 10.03 14.41
C THR A 99 -4.43 11.54 14.59
N MET A 100 -3.27 12.11 14.24
CA MET A 100 -3.07 13.57 14.30
C MET A 100 -4.01 14.34 13.36
N ALA A 101 -4.26 13.83 12.16
CA ALA A 101 -5.21 14.46 11.23
C ALA A 101 -6.64 14.47 11.79
N ILE A 102 -7.08 13.38 12.42
CA ILE A 102 -8.37 13.27 13.10
C ILE A 102 -8.50 14.29 14.24
N GLU A 103 -7.48 14.38 15.08
CA GLU A 103 -7.47 15.35 16.21
C GLU A 103 -7.58 16.79 15.70
N LYS A 104 -6.81 17.16 14.67
CA LYS A 104 -6.91 18.49 14.05
C LYS A 104 -8.29 18.73 13.41
N ALA A 105 -8.84 17.74 12.72
CA ALA A 105 -10.15 17.85 12.08
C ALA A 105 -11.27 18.05 13.09
N LYS A 106 -11.22 17.39 14.24
CA LYS A 106 -12.21 17.57 15.33
C LYS A 106 -12.22 18.99 15.89
N VAL A 107 -11.09 19.68 15.86
CA VAL A 107 -10.98 21.06 16.38
C VAL A 107 -11.24 22.10 15.30
N SER A 108 -10.70 21.91 14.11
CA SER A 108 -10.65 22.92 13.04
C SER A 108 -11.50 22.61 11.83
N GLY A 109 -12.23 21.46 11.81
CA GLY A 109 -13.04 21.02 10.67
C GLY A 109 -12.24 20.30 9.59
N VAL A 110 -10.91 20.43 9.56
CA VAL A 110 -10.01 19.77 8.61
C VAL A 110 -8.67 19.43 9.27
N GLY A 111 -8.09 18.29 8.88
CA GLY A 111 -6.73 17.88 9.31
C GLY A 111 -5.99 17.24 8.14
N ILE A 112 -4.78 17.74 7.83
CA ILE A 112 -3.94 17.25 6.74
C ILE A 112 -2.56 16.95 7.29
N VAL A 113 -2.14 15.69 7.25
CA VAL A 113 -0.81 15.29 7.73
C VAL A 113 -0.05 14.55 6.64
N SER A 114 1.12 15.07 6.31
CA SER A 114 2.04 14.44 5.36
C SER A 114 3.18 13.75 6.11
N VAL A 115 3.62 12.59 5.60
CA VAL A 115 4.77 11.86 6.14
C VAL A 115 5.81 11.73 5.05
N ARG A 116 7.06 12.06 5.37
CA ARG A 116 8.20 11.84 4.50
C ARG A 116 9.19 10.85 5.12
N ASN A 117 10.08 10.29 4.32
CA ASN A 117 11.06 9.27 4.74
C ASN A 117 10.41 8.11 5.50
N SER A 118 9.31 7.60 4.93
CA SER A 118 8.54 6.46 5.43
C SER A 118 8.84 5.21 4.62
N ASN A 119 8.23 4.10 5.03
CA ASN A 119 8.24 2.82 4.34
C ASN A 119 6.82 2.40 3.94
N HIS A 120 6.71 1.26 3.26
CA HIS A 120 5.43 0.66 2.90
C HIS A 120 4.51 0.53 4.13
N TYR A 121 3.24 0.99 4.02
CA TYR A 121 2.33 1.13 5.15
C TYR A 121 1.07 0.22 5.09
N GLY A 122 1.06 -0.75 4.15
CA GLY A 122 -0.09 -1.64 3.97
C GLY A 122 -1.12 -1.07 3.00
N ILE A 123 -2.40 -1.28 3.27
CA ILE A 123 -3.52 -0.76 2.46
C ILE A 123 -3.87 0.67 2.89
N ALA A 124 -4.06 1.56 1.92
CA ALA A 124 -4.39 2.97 2.18
C ALA A 124 -5.75 3.13 2.86
N GLY A 125 -6.71 2.27 2.52
CA GLY A 125 -8.05 2.28 3.07
C GLY A 125 -8.13 2.07 4.57
N TYR A 126 -7.15 1.38 5.18
CA TYR A 126 -7.10 1.20 6.63
C TYR A 126 -7.14 2.57 7.34
N TYR A 127 -6.30 3.50 6.90
CA TYR A 127 -6.19 4.83 7.50
C TYR A 127 -7.41 5.70 7.21
N ALA A 128 -7.94 5.66 6.00
CA ALA A 128 -9.19 6.36 5.68
C ALA A 128 -10.35 5.90 6.58
N LYS A 129 -10.43 4.59 6.87
CA LYS A 129 -11.44 4.06 7.80
C LYS A 129 -11.23 4.45 9.25
N MET A 130 -10.01 4.80 9.68
CA MET A 130 -9.81 5.34 11.02
C MET A 130 -10.61 6.64 11.22
N ALA A 131 -10.53 7.57 10.26
CA ALA A 131 -11.30 8.82 10.32
C ALA A 131 -12.81 8.58 10.18
N CYS A 132 -13.23 7.65 9.33
CA CYS A 132 -14.62 7.27 9.14
C CYS A 132 -15.25 6.76 10.44
N LYS A 133 -14.57 5.94 11.21
CA LYS A 133 -15.02 5.47 12.54
C LYS A 133 -15.24 6.59 13.56
N GLU A 134 -14.60 7.74 13.35
CA GLU A 134 -14.73 8.94 14.17
C GLU A 134 -15.75 9.94 13.63
N GLY A 135 -16.58 9.52 12.65
CA GLY A 135 -17.62 10.34 12.03
C GLY A 135 -17.09 11.36 11.02
N LEU A 136 -15.86 11.21 10.55
CA LEU A 136 -15.19 12.12 9.62
C LEU A 136 -15.05 11.49 8.23
N ILE A 137 -14.92 12.32 7.19
CA ILE A 137 -14.46 11.85 5.89
C ILE A 137 -12.95 11.62 5.98
N GLY A 138 -12.51 10.38 5.76
CA GLY A 138 -11.09 10.02 5.73
C GLY A 138 -10.57 9.88 4.31
N MET A 139 -9.38 10.41 4.07
CA MET A 139 -8.65 10.20 2.81
C MET A 139 -7.20 9.81 3.11
N SER A 140 -6.68 8.84 2.35
CA SER A 140 -5.28 8.43 2.44
C SER A 140 -4.72 8.19 1.05
N THR A 141 -3.57 8.79 0.77
CA THR A 141 -2.85 8.64 -0.51
C THR A 141 -1.37 8.45 -0.24
N THR A 142 -0.67 7.82 -1.17
CA THR A 142 0.79 7.73 -1.12
C THR A 142 1.37 7.55 -2.52
N ASN A 143 2.62 7.96 -2.68
CA ASN A 143 3.44 7.57 -3.83
C ASN A 143 4.10 6.22 -3.59
N SER A 144 4.59 5.59 -4.63
CA SER A 144 5.40 4.37 -4.55
C SER A 144 6.49 4.33 -5.62
N GLU A 145 7.32 3.28 -5.59
CA GLU A 145 8.33 3.03 -6.62
C GLU A 145 7.71 3.06 -8.03
N ALA A 146 8.44 3.60 -9.01
CA ALA A 146 8.00 3.68 -10.40
C ALA A 146 7.83 2.27 -11.00
N ILE A 147 6.59 1.84 -11.15
CA ILE A 147 6.19 0.53 -11.69
C ILE A 147 5.10 0.64 -12.77
N MET A 148 4.45 1.81 -12.88
CA MET A 148 3.38 2.07 -13.82
C MET A 148 3.91 2.68 -15.12
N VAL A 149 3.60 2.05 -16.24
CA VAL A 149 3.97 2.52 -17.58
C VAL A 149 2.87 3.45 -18.09
N PRO A 150 3.23 4.64 -18.61
CA PRO A 150 2.24 5.52 -19.26
C PRO A 150 1.52 4.84 -20.42
N THR A 151 0.30 5.24 -20.70
CA THR A 151 -0.43 4.80 -21.91
C THR A 151 0.42 5.05 -23.15
N PHE A 152 0.59 4.02 -23.99
CA PHE A 152 1.49 3.98 -25.16
C PHE A 152 2.99 4.09 -24.85
N GLY A 153 3.38 4.16 -23.58
CA GLY A 153 4.77 4.13 -23.16
C GLY A 153 5.31 2.70 -23.06
N LYS A 154 6.60 2.60 -22.83
CA LYS A 154 7.29 1.32 -22.61
C LYS A 154 8.22 1.32 -21.39
N LYS A 155 8.21 2.40 -20.62
CA LYS A 155 9.04 2.53 -19.41
C LYS A 155 8.19 3.04 -18.26
N ALA A 156 8.31 2.41 -17.10
CA ALA A 156 7.62 2.84 -15.89
C ALA A 156 8.11 4.23 -15.44
N MET A 157 7.16 5.11 -15.11
CA MET A 157 7.43 6.51 -14.71
C MET A 157 6.81 6.86 -13.36
N LEU A 158 5.68 6.26 -12.99
CA LEU A 158 4.97 6.51 -11.74
C LEU A 158 4.82 5.23 -10.92
N GLY A 159 4.50 5.38 -9.65
CA GLY A 159 4.12 4.28 -8.77
C GLY A 159 2.66 3.86 -8.97
N SER A 160 2.21 2.90 -8.16
CA SER A 160 0.81 2.49 -8.10
C SER A 160 -0.10 3.52 -7.40
N ASN A 161 0.48 4.48 -6.74
CA ASN A 161 -0.07 5.69 -6.13
C ASN A 161 -1.57 5.54 -5.74
N PRO A 162 -1.89 4.74 -4.71
CA PRO A 162 -3.27 4.47 -4.34
C PRO A 162 -3.98 5.70 -3.79
N ILE A 163 -5.29 5.72 -3.99
CA ILE A 163 -6.21 6.70 -3.41
C ILE A 163 -7.25 5.92 -2.62
N ALA A 164 -7.42 6.24 -1.35
CA ALA A 164 -8.45 5.68 -0.50
C ALA A 164 -9.32 6.78 0.10
N VAL A 165 -10.62 6.56 0.14
CA VAL A 165 -11.61 7.45 0.74
C VAL A 165 -12.62 6.61 1.51
N ALA A 166 -12.94 7.02 2.74
CA ALA A 166 -14.00 6.45 3.53
C ALA A 166 -14.89 7.57 4.09
N MET A 167 -16.20 7.40 4.02
CA MET A 167 -17.18 8.39 4.50
C MET A 167 -18.27 7.66 5.28
N PRO A 168 -18.66 8.17 6.47
CA PRO A 168 -19.81 7.64 7.21
C PRO A 168 -21.07 7.76 6.36
N ALA A 169 -21.85 6.70 6.28
CA ALA A 169 -23.15 6.67 5.60
C ALA A 169 -24.04 5.55 6.16
N GLU A 170 -25.35 5.69 6.00
CA GLU A 170 -26.34 4.67 6.38
C GLU A 170 -26.86 3.94 5.12
N PRO A 171 -27.07 2.63 5.14
CA PRO A 171 -26.79 1.70 6.24
C PRO A 171 -25.33 1.17 6.28
N TYR A 172 -24.49 1.57 5.35
CA TYR A 172 -23.08 1.16 5.25
C TYR A 172 -22.22 2.37 4.86
N ASP A 173 -21.03 2.45 5.44
CA ASP A 173 -20.04 3.46 5.05
C ASP A 173 -19.71 3.37 3.56
N PHE A 174 -19.53 4.53 2.92
CA PHE A 174 -18.87 4.56 1.61
C PHE A 174 -17.39 4.24 1.83
N PHE A 175 -16.88 3.29 1.05
CA PHE A 175 -15.48 2.89 1.12
C PHE A 175 -14.90 2.63 -0.27
N PHE A 176 -13.85 3.38 -0.59
CA PHE A 176 -13.11 3.27 -1.84
C PHE A 176 -11.62 3.16 -1.51
N ASP A 177 -10.92 2.16 -2.03
CA ASP A 177 -9.46 2.01 -1.95
C ASP A 177 -8.97 1.37 -3.25
N ALA A 178 -8.29 2.14 -4.06
CA ALA A 178 -7.82 1.69 -5.38
C ALA A 178 -6.42 2.19 -5.70
N SER A 179 -5.61 1.30 -6.25
CA SER A 179 -4.39 1.67 -6.94
C SER A 179 -4.72 2.36 -8.27
N THR A 180 -3.88 3.27 -8.72
CA THR A 180 -4.00 3.91 -10.04
C THR A 180 -3.40 3.05 -11.17
N THR A 181 -2.81 1.92 -10.82
CA THR A 181 -2.47 0.82 -11.74
C THR A 181 -3.61 -0.20 -11.81
N VAL A 182 -3.70 -0.95 -12.92
CA VAL A 182 -4.71 -2.01 -13.09
C VAL A 182 -4.61 -3.08 -12.01
N VAL A 183 -3.40 -3.35 -11.53
CA VAL A 183 -3.10 -4.22 -10.38
C VAL A 183 -1.86 -3.71 -9.65
N THR A 184 -1.64 -4.19 -8.43
CA THR A 184 -0.42 -3.88 -7.67
C THR A 184 0.72 -4.85 -8.02
N ARG A 185 1.98 -4.46 -7.76
CA ARG A 185 3.13 -5.37 -7.84
C ARG A 185 2.91 -6.63 -7.00
N GLY A 186 2.32 -6.49 -5.83
CA GLY A 186 2.00 -7.64 -4.97
C GLY A 186 1.06 -8.64 -5.60
N LYS A 187 0.15 -8.20 -6.49
CA LYS A 187 -0.72 -9.12 -7.24
C LYS A 187 0.09 -9.94 -8.25
N LEU A 188 1.07 -9.32 -8.92
CA LEU A 188 1.99 -10.05 -9.80
C LEU A 188 2.80 -11.09 -8.99
N GLU A 189 3.27 -10.72 -7.79
CA GLU A 189 3.99 -11.64 -6.89
C GLU A 189 3.12 -12.85 -6.49
N VAL A 190 1.82 -12.64 -6.23
CA VAL A 190 0.85 -13.73 -5.96
C VAL A 190 0.72 -14.63 -7.19
N TYR A 191 0.53 -14.07 -8.39
CA TYR A 191 0.42 -14.85 -9.63
C TYR A 191 1.68 -15.66 -9.91
N ASN A 192 2.87 -15.06 -9.75
CA ASN A 192 4.14 -15.74 -9.85
C ASN A 192 4.26 -16.93 -8.88
N LYS A 193 3.90 -16.71 -7.62
CA LYS A 193 3.92 -17.75 -6.57
C LYS A 193 2.97 -18.92 -6.89
N LEU A 194 1.81 -18.61 -7.48
CA LEU A 194 0.82 -19.60 -7.90
C LEU A 194 1.12 -20.21 -9.28
N GLN A 195 2.20 -19.77 -9.96
CA GLN A 195 2.55 -20.17 -11.33
C GLN A 195 1.41 -19.96 -12.33
N LYS A 196 0.66 -18.86 -12.17
CA LYS A 196 -0.44 -18.47 -13.04
C LYS A 196 0.04 -17.42 -14.04
N PRO A 197 -0.39 -17.48 -15.32
CA PRO A 197 -0.15 -16.42 -16.28
C PRO A 197 -0.90 -15.16 -15.87
N LEU A 198 -0.32 -13.98 -16.14
CA LEU A 198 -1.02 -12.71 -15.94
C LEU A 198 -2.14 -12.57 -16.98
N PRO A 199 -3.29 -12.01 -16.60
CA PRO A 199 -4.32 -11.58 -17.53
C PRO A 199 -3.77 -10.56 -18.53
N GLU A 200 -4.34 -10.58 -19.74
CA GLU A 200 -4.04 -9.58 -20.76
C GLU A 200 -4.35 -8.16 -20.27
N GLY A 201 -3.52 -7.19 -20.68
CA GLY A 201 -3.68 -5.78 -20.30
C GLY A 201 -3.19 -5.43 -18.88
N TRP A 202 -2.56 -6.36 -18.16
CA TRP A 202 -2.00 -6.08 -16.85
C TRP A 202 -0.58 -5.55 -16.89
N ALA A 203 0.24 -6.04 -17.80
CA ALA A 203 1.66 -5.73 -17.79
C ALA A 203 2.27 -5.69 -19.19
N LEU A 204 3.39 -4.97 -19.30
CA LEU A 204 4.25 -4.92 -20.47
C LEU A 204 5.62 -5.53 -20.17
N ASP A 205 6.19 -6.20 -21.16
CA ASP A 205 7.59 -6.62 -21.19
C ASP A 205 8.53 -5.41 -21.34
N LYS A 206 9.83 -5.62 -21.27
CA LYS A 206 10.85 -4.56 -21.42
C LYS A 206 10.82 -3.81 -22.76
N ASN A 207 10.20 -4.40 -23.80
CA ASN A 207 10.08 -3.81 -25.13
C ASN A 207 8.78 -3.01 -25.31
N GLY A 208 7.86 -3.09 -24.32
CA GLY A 208 6.56 -2.41 -24.34
C GLY A 208 5.45 -3.24 -24.96
N HIS A 209 5.64 -4.56 -25.11
CA HIS A 209 4.59 -5.46 -25.59
C HIS A 209 3.82 -6.06 -24.40
N GLY A 210 2.52 -6.32 -24.58
CA GLY A 210 1.71 -7.02 -23.59
C GLY A 210 2.29 -8.40 -23.27
N THR A 211 2.34 -8.77 -21.99
CA THR A 211 2.89 -10.04 -21.53
C THR A 211 2.07 -10.67 -20.41
N SER A 212 2.05 -12.00 -20.39
CA SER A 212 1.48 -12.82 -19.31
C SER A 212 2.56 -13.37 -18.35
N ASP A 213 3.84 -13.06 -18.56
CA ASP A 213 4.99 -13.59 -17.82
C ASP A 213 5.26 -12.76 -16.56
N ALA A 214 4.69 -13.18 -15.42
CA ALA A 214 4.90 -12.50 -14.13
C ALA A 214 6.37 -12.47 -13.68
N PRO A 215 7.15 -13.57 -13.75
CA PRO A 215 8.58 -13.58 -13.47
C PRO A 215 9.36 -12.52 -14.24
N ASP A 216 9.18 -12.43 -15.55
CA ASP A 216 9.88 -11.47 -16.40
C ASP A 216 9.54 -10.03 -16.01
N VAL A 217 8.26 -9.70 -15.85
CA VAL A 217 7.83 -8.36 -15.45
C VAL A 217 8.41 -7.97 -14.08
N LEU A 218 8.38 -8.86 -13.09
CA LEU A 218 8.93 -8.61 -11.77
C LEU A 218 10.46 -8.39 -11.81
N ALA A 219 11.18 -9.17 -12.63
CA ALA A 219 12.61 -9.00 -12.82
C ALA A 219 12.93 -7.65 -13.49
N ASN A 220 12.17 -7.27 -14.52
CA ASN A 220 12.35 -6.01 -15.24
C ASN A 220 12.05 -4.79 -14.35
N ILE A 221 11.05 -4.85 -13.47
CA ILE A 221 10.76 -3.80 -12.47
C ILE A 221 11.97 -3.64 -11.54
N VAL A 222 12.51 -4.72 -10.99
CA VAL A 222 13.68 -4.67 -10.09
C VAL A 222 14.92 -4.12 -10.80
N ALA A 223 15.16 -4.55 -12.03
CA ALA A 223 16.31 -4.11 -12.83
C ALA A 223 16.12 -2.71 -13.46
N LYS A 224 14.92 -2.12 -13.38
CA LYS A 224 14.53 -0.87 -14.09
C LYS A 224 14.80 -0.97 -15.60
N ALA A 225 14.61 -2.16 -16.17
CA ALA A 225 14.99 -2.50 -17.56
C ALA A 225 13.95 -2.07 -18.63
N GLY A 226 12.83 -1.49 -18.20
CA GLY A 226 11.66 -1.17 -19.03
C GLY A 226 10.50 -2.12 -18.74
N GLY A 227 9.35 -1.88 -19.37
CA GLY A 227 8.11 -2.56 -19.04
C GLY A 227 7.55 -2.15 -17.69
N GLY A 228 6.58 -2.88 -17.19
CA GLY A 228 5.94 -2.65 -15.90
C GLY A 228 4.43 -2.92 -15.93
N ILE A 229 3.72 -2.35 -14.99
CA ILE A 229 2.28 -2.54 -14.81
C ILE A 229 1.53 -1.46 -15.58
N MET A 230 0.38 -1.83 -16.17
CA MET A 230 -0.48 -0.89 -16.89
C MET A 230 -1.25 0.02 -15.93
N PRO A 231 -1.62 1.25 -16.35
CA PRO A 231 -2.54 2.10 -15.61
C PRO A 231 -3.92 1.46 -15.44
N LEU A 232 -4.68 1.90 -14.46
CA LEU A 232 -6.10 1.58 -14.35
C LEU A 232 -6.80 1.91 -15.67
N GLY A 233 -7.55 0.96 -16.25
CA GLY A 233 -8.05 1.02 -17.60
C GLY A 233 -7.22 0.21 -18.60
N GLY A 234 -6.05 -0.31 -18.21
CA GLY A 234 -5.27 -1.27 -19.02
C GLY A 234 -4.46 -0.64 -20.16
N ALA A 235 -4.48 -1.26 -21.35
CA ALA A 235 -3.50 -0.99 -22.41
C ALA A 235 -3.95 0.06 -23.43
N SER A 236 -5.22 0.51 -23.43
CA SER A 236 -5.75 1.33 -24.51
C SER A 236 -6.39 2.63 -24.04
N GLU A 237 -6.42 3.62 -24.92
CA GLU A 237 -7.14 4.86 -24.72
C GLU A 237 -8.66 4.61 -24.59
N VAL A 238 -9.20 3.70 -25.38
CA VAL A 238 -10.64 3.34 -25.37
C VAL A 238 -11.08 2.82 -24.01
N SER A 239 -10.21 2.06 -23.31
CA SER A 239 -10.46 1.55 -21.96
C SER A 239 -10.17 2.58 -20.86
N GLY A 240 -9.70 3.77 -21.21
CA GLY A 240 -9.47 4.86 -20.26
C GLY A 240 -8.13 4.79 -19.52
N SER A 241 -7.12 4.08 -20.02
CA SER A 241 -5.83 3.93 -19.35
C SER A 241 -5.13 5.26 -19.06
N HIS A 242 -5.30 6.27 -19.95
CA HIS A 242 -4.78 7.62 -19.73
C HIS A 242 -5.37 8.31 -18.50
N LYS A 243 -6.61 7.98 -18.12
CA LYS A 243 -7.24 8.48 -16.89
C LYS A 243 -6.58 7.86 -15.66
N GLY A 244 -6.37 6.54 -15.67
CA GLY A 244 -5.65 5.84 -14.59
C GLY A 244 -4.25 6.40 -14.39
N TYR A 245 -3.52 6.70 -15.47
CA TYR A 245 -2.22 7.36 -15.40
C TYR A 245 -2.34 8.78 -14.82
N GLY A 246 -3.31 9.57 -15.30
CA GLY A 246 -3.56 10.93 -14.80
C GLY A 246 -3.90 10.99 -13.31
N TYR A 247 -4.66 10.04 -12.81
CA TYR A 247 -4.95 9.96 -11.37
C TYR A 247 -3.72 9.60 -10.52
N GLY A 248 -2.72 8.95 -11.09
CA GLY A 248 -1.47 8.60 -10.41
C GLY A 248 -0.46 9.76 -10.34
N MET A 249 -0.64 10.79 -11.14
CA MET A 249 0.18 12.00 -11.11
C MET A 249 -0.15 12.88 -9.89
#